data_ca51cd1e220d044205099fa4660bed8f
#
_entry.id   ca51cd1e220d044205099fa4660bed8f
#
_cell.length_a   1.000
_cell.length_b   1.000
_cell.length_c   1.000
_cell.angle_alpha   90.00
_cell.angle_beta   90.00
_cell.angle_gamma   90.00
#
_symmetry.space_group_name_H-M   'P 1'
#
loop_
_entity.id
_entity.type
_entity.pdbx_description
1 polymer ?
#
loop_
_entity_poly.entity_id
_entity_poly.type
_entity_poly.pdbx_seq_one_letter_code
_entity_poly.pdbx_strand_id
1 'polypeptide(L)'
;MAFAMKVTSQVEAQRKILEEAVSTALMLASEKSDGAEVAVSKTTGISVSTRYGEVENVEFNSDGALGITVYHQNRKGSASSTDLSPQAIARTVQAALDIARYTSPDPCAGVADKELLAFEAPDLDLFHPAEVSPDEAIELASRAEQAALKADKRISNTEGGSFNSHYGIKVFGNSHGMLQSYCSTRHSLSSCVIAEENGDMERDYAYPIGRAIDDLQSPEWVGEECARRTLSRLAPRKLSTMKAPVIFANEVATGLFGHLVIVNPPSCLMRWVARSCRSG
;
A
#
# COMPACT_ATOMS: atom_id res chain seq x y z
N MET A 1 -5.14 22.30 -15.44
CA MET A 1 -6.58 22.27 -15.15
C MET A 1 -7.35 21.26 -16.01
N ALA A 2 -7.23 21.19 -17.33
CA ALA A 2 -7.96 20.25 -18.20
C ALA A 2 -7.62 18.77 -17.95
N PHE A 3 -6.39 18.41 -17.64
CA PHE A 3 -5.97 17.02 -17.39
C PHE A 3 -6.40 16.52 -16.01
N ALA A 4 -6.23 17.28 -14.96
CA ALA A 4 -6.75 16.91 -13.64
C ALA A 4 -8.26 16.65 -13.69
N MET A 5 -9.02 17.40 -14.48
CA MET A 5 -10.44 17.14 -14.74
C MET A 5 -10.64 15.83 -15.53
N LYS A 6 -9.74 15.46 -16.44
CA LYS A 6 -9.82 14.21 -17.20
C LYS A 6 -9.51 13.00 -16.31
N VAL A 7 -8.49 13.05 -15.48
CA VAL A 7 -8.16 11.98 -14.52
C VAL A 7 -9.29 11.83 -13.51
N THR A 8 -9.79 12.91 -12.95
CA THR A 8 -10.91 12.87 -12.00
C THR A 8 -12.16 12.22 -12.61
N SER A 9 -12.52 12.59 -13.86
CA SER A 9 -13.68 11.99 -14.53
C SER A 9 -13.49 10.49 -14.83
N GLN A 10 -12.28 10.07 -15.18
CA GLN A 10 -11.95 8.66 -15.42
C GLN A 10 -12.00 7.85 -14.11
N VAL A 11 -11.47 8.42 -13.02
CA VAL A 11 -11.51 7.81 -11.68
C VAL A 11 -12.95 7.65 -11.21
N GLU A 12 -13.79 8.66 -11.39
CA GLU A 12 -15.22 8.60 -11.04
C GLU A 12 -15.98 7.54 -11.84
N ALA A 13 -15.73 7.44 -13.16
CA ALA A 13 -16.33 6.39 -13.98
C ALA A 13 -15.89 4.99 -13.54
N GLN A 14 -14.60 4.81 -13.25
CA GLN A 14 -14.07 3.56 -12.74
C GLN A 14 -14.60 3.21 -11.36
N ARG A 15 -14.72 4.18 -10.45
CA ARG A 15 -15.29 3.99 -9.12
C ARG A 15 -16.67 3.35 -9.18
N LYS A 16 -17.54 3.86 -10.05
CA LYS A 16 -18.89 3.32 -10.25
C LYS A 16 -18.87 1.86 -10.71
N ILE A 17 -17.99 1.52 -11.66
CA ILE A 17 -17.83 0.12 -12.13
C ILE A 17 -17.41 -0.79 -10.98
N LEU A 18 -16.50 -0.34 -10.11
CA LEU A 18 -16.04 -1.11 -8.95
C LEU A 18 -17.13 -1.25 -7.88
N GLU A 19 -17.92 -0.21 -7.64
CA GLU A 19 -19.08 -0.23 -6.73
C GLU A 19 -20.15 -1.21 -7.24
N GLU A 20 -20.44 -1.24 -8.53
CA GLU A 20 -21.33 -2.21 -9.16
C GLU A 20 -20.82 -3.66 -9.02
N ALA A 21 -19.52 -3.88 -9.19
CA ALA A 21 -18.91 -5.20 -9.01
C ALA A 21 -19.02 -5.69 -7.57
N VAL A 22 -18.77 -4.82 -6.58
CA VAL A 22 -18.95 -5.12 -5.15
C VAL A 22 -20.42 -5.42 -4.84
N SER A 23 -21.34 -4.61 -5.33
CA SER A 23 -22.79 -4.80 -5.11
C SER A 23 -23.27 -6.13 -5.71
N THR A 24 -22.82 -6.47 -6.91
CA THR A 24 -23.13 -7.74 -7.58
C THR A 24 -22.60 -8.93 -6.78
N ALA A 25 -21.36 -8.86 -6.31
CA ALA A 25 -20.75 -9.92 -5.52
C ALA A 25 -21.47 -10.12 -4.18
N LEU A 26 -21.85 -9.03 -3.49
CA LEU A 26 -22.61 -9.07 -2.25
C LEU A 26 -23.98 -9.68 -2.44
N MET A 27 -24.70 -9.30 -3.49
CA MET A 27 -26.00 -9.88 -3.82
C MET A 27 -25.92 -11.40 -3.97
N LEU A 28 -24.98 -11.89 -4.80
CA LEU A 28 -24.77 -13.33 -5.04
C LEU A 28 -24.30 -14.09 -3.78
N ALA A 29 -23.48 -13.47 -2.95
CA ALA A 29 -22.98 -14.09 -1.72
C ALA A 29 -24.09 -14.18 -0.66
N SER A 30 -24.90 -13.13 -0.50
CA SER A 30 -25.96 -13.05 0.50
C SER A 30 -27.10 -14.05 0.27
N GLU A 31 -27.30 -14.55 -0.95
CA GLU A 31 -28.27 -15.60 -1.25
C GLU A 31 -27.92 -16.96 -0.60
N LYS A 32 -26.65 -17.19 -0.28
CA LYS A 32 -26.13 -18.53 0.10
C LYS A 32 -25.25 -18.52 1.34
N SER A 33 -25.14 -17.40 2.03
CA SER A 33 -24.32 -17.23 3.25
C SER A 33 -25.04 -16.41 4.30
N ASP A 34 -24.59 -16.52 5.55
CA ASP A 34 -25.14 -15.75 6.68
C ASP A 34 -24.58 -14.33 6.70
N GLY A 35 -23.45 -14.10 6.02
CA GLY A 35 -22.81 -12.80 5.89
C GLY A 35 -21.74 -12.81 4.84
N ALA A 36 -21.43 -11.63 4.28
CA ALA A 36 -20.39 -11.47 3.29
C ALA A 36 -19.73 -10.09 3.40
N GLU A 37 -18.46 -10.06 3.02
CA GLU A 37 -17.64 -8.86 2.83
C GLU A 37 -16.95 -8.92 1.50
N VAL A 38 -16.97 -7.81 0.78
CA VAL A 38 -16.33 -7.70 -0.54
C VAL A 38 -15.49 -6.44 -0.57
N ALA A 39 -14.27 -6.58 -1.01
CA ALA A 39 -13.35 -5.47 -1.25
C ALA A 39 -12.81 -5.55 -2.67
N VAL A 40 -12.75 -4.42 -3.36
CA VAL A 40 -12.05 -4.29 -4.63
C VAL A 40 -11.10 -3.11 -4.58
N SER A 41 -9.94 -3.28 -5.16
CA SER A 41 -8.98 -2.19 -5.35
C SER A 41 -8.53 -2.14 -6.80
N LYS A 42 -8.25 -0.92 -7.27
CA LYS A 42 -7.58 -0.69 -8.55
C LYS A 42 -6.54 0.40 -8.36
N THR A 43 -5.33 0.15 -8.84
CA THR A 43 -4.23 1.11 -8.83
C THR A 43 -3.74 1.32 -10.26
N THR A 44 -3.54 2.57 -10.64
CA THR A 44 -3.04 2.94 -11.97
C THR A 44 -1.97 4.01 -11.78
N GLY A 45 -0.91 3.97 -12.57
CA GLY A 45 0.15 4.95 -12.48
C GLY A 45 1.35 4.67 -13.35
N ILE A 46 2.40 5.43 -13.09
CA ILE A 46 3.70 5.34 -13.75
C ILE A 46 4.79 5.10 -12.71
N SER A 47 5.72 4.23 -13.05
CA SER A 47 6.98 3.99 -12.33
C SER A 47 8.14 4.17 -13.29
N VAL A 48 9.13 4.95 -12.90
CA VAL A 48 10.34 5.19 -13.69
C VAL A 48 11.56 4.92 -12.83
N SER A 49 12.56 4.24 -13.38
CA SER A 49 13.89 4.15 -12.80
C SER A 49 14.96 4.58 -13.79
N THR A 50 15.99 5.23 -13.24
CA THR A 50 17.21 5.62 -13.97
C THR A 50 18.42 5.04 -13.26
N ARG A 51 19.48 4.78 -14.01
CA ARG A 51 20.78 4.40 -13.45
C ARG A 51 21.90 5.00 -14.27
N TYR A 52 22.84 5.68 -13.62
CA TYR A 52 23.92 6.44 -14.26
C TYR A 52 23.43 7.46 -15.29
N GLY A 53 22.25 8.06 -15.03
CA GLY A 53 21.62 9.02 -15.93
C GLY A 53 20.89 8.41 -17.13
N GLU A 54 20.97 7.09 -17.32
CA GLU A 54 20.24 6.37 -18.36
C GLU A 54 18.93 5.82 -17.83
N VAL A 55 17.92 5.75 -18.70
CA VAL A 55 16.62 5.16 -18.36
C VAL A 55 16.76 3.64 -18.26
N GLU A 56 16.46 3.07 -17.10
CA GLU A 56 16.49 1.64 -16.88
C GLU A 56 15.11 1.02 -17.10
N ASN A 57 14.05 1.67 -16.61
CA ASN A 57 12.67 1.20 -16.77
C ASN A 57 11.67 2.36 -16.81
N VAL A 58 10.64 2.21 -17.66
CA VAL A 58 9.40 3.01 -17.64
C VAL A 58 8.23 2.06 -17.69
N GLU A 59 7.44 2.02 -16.65
CA GLU A 59 6.33 1.09 -16.49
C GLU A 59 5.03 1.83 -16.22
N PHE A 60 3.99 1.48 -16.98
CA PHE A 60 2.62 1.91 -16.73
C PHE A 60 1.84 0.77 -16.09
N ASN A 61 1.46 0.97 -14.82
CA ASN A 61 0.78 -0.03 -14.03
C ASN A 61 -0.73 0.18 -14.06
N SER A 62 -1.48 -0.93 -14.17
CA SER A 62 -2.93 -0.94 -14.02
C SER A 62 -3.36 -2.25 -13.39
N ASP A 63 -3.24 -2.32 -12.06
CA ASP A 63 -3.48 -3.53 -11.29
C ASP A 63 -4.78 -3.40 -10.49
N GLY A 64 -5.47 -4.52 -10.31
CA GLY A 64 -6.68 -4.57 -9.51
C GLY A 64 -7.03 -5.98 -9.08
N ALA A 65 -7.71 -6.07 -7.95
CA ALA A 65 -8.20 -7.34 -7.44
C ALA A 65 -9.51 -7.15 -6.65
N LEU A 66 -10.41 -8.10 -6.83
CA LEU A 66 -11.62 -8.29 -6.05
C LEU A 66 -11.39 -9.41 -5.06
N GLY A 67 -11.59 -9.16 -3.78
CA GLY A 67 -11.59 -10.16 -2.71
C GLY A 67 -13.00 -10.32 -2.15
N ILE A 68 -13.45 -11.55 -2.01
CA ILE A 68 -14.76 -11.93 -1.46
C ILE A 68 -14.53 -12.81 -0.24
N THR A 69 -15.12 -12.45 0.87
CA THR A 69 -15.18 -13.26 2.08
C THR A 69 -16.64 -13.57 2.39
N VAL A 70 -16.94 -14.82 2.61
CA VAL A 70 -18.28 -15.27 3.05
C VAL A 70 -18.20 -15.94 4.42
N TYR A 71 -19.28 -15.78 5.17
CA TYR A 71 -19.47 -16.42 6.47
C TYR A 71 -20.72 -17.30 6.40
N HIS A 72 -20.57 -18.57 6.73
CA HIS A 72 -21.69 -19.52 6.74
C HIS A 72 -21.53 -20.50 7.88
N GLN A 73 -22.49 -20.55 8.79
CA GLN A 73 -22.48 -21.39 10.01
C GLN A 73 -21.18 -21.23 10.82
N ASN A 74 -20.80 -19.98 11.11
CA ASN A 74 -19.54 -19.63 11.77
C ASN A 74 -18.26 -20.10 11.05
N ARG A 75 -18.33 -20.35 9.76
CA ARG A 75 -17.21 -20.76 8.92
C ARG A 75 -16.88 -19.64 7.93
N LYS A 76 -15.60 -19.38 7.74
CA LYS A 76 -15.11 -18.34 6.84
C LYS A 76 -14.53 -18.97 5.58
N GLY A 77 -14.93 -18.49 4.42
CA GLY A 77 -14.28 -18.80 3.14
C GLY A 77 -13.93 -17.52 2.40
N SER A 78 -12.75 -17.47 1.78
CA SER A 78 -12.31 -16.30 1.02
C SER A 78 -11.74 -16.73 -0.31
N ALA A 79 -12.06 -15.96 -1.37
CA ALA A 79 -11.51 -16.13 -2.70
C ALA A 79 -11.29 -14.77 -3.36
N SER A 80 -10.44 -14.70 -4.37
CA SER A 80 -10.15 -13.46 -5.09
C SER A 80 -10.04 -13.68 -6.59
N SER A 81 -10.26 -12.59 -7.36
CA SER A 81 -10.11 -12.56 -8.81
C SER A 81 -9.62 -11.18 -9.26
N THR A 82 -8.87 -11.15 -10.33
CA THR A 82 -8.54 -9.92 -11.07
C THR A 82 -9.54 -9.62 -12.18
N ASP A 83 -10.36 -10.59 -12.56
CA ASP A 83 -11.42 -10.45 -13.57
C ASP A 83 -12.73 -10.05 -12.89
N LEU A 84 -13.27 -8.89 -13.28
CA LEU A 84 -14.51 -8.32 -12.75
C LEU A 84 -15.73 -8.63 -13.65
N SER A 85 -15.61 -9.53 -14.62
CA SER A 85 -16.77 -9.95 -15.40
C SER A 85 -17.81 -10.63 -14.50
N PRO A 86 -19.12 -10.53 -14.81
CA PRO A 86 -20.17 -11.15 -14.01
C PRO A 86 -19.97 -12.65 -13.79
N GLN A 87 -19.45 -13.36 -14.80
CA GLN A 87 -19.15 -14.79 -14.72
C GLN A 87 -17.97 -15.07 -13.75
N ALA A 88 -16.92 -14.23 -13.77
CA ALA A 88 -15.79 -14.37 -12.86
C ALA A 88 -16.18 -14.06 -11.41
N ILE A 89 -16.98 -13.01 -11.20
CA ILE A 89 -17.54 -12.67 -9.88
C ILE A 89 -18.33 -13.85 -9.33
N ALA A 90 -19.27 -14.41 -10.12
CA ALA A 90 -20.09 -15.55 -9.69
C ALA A 90 -19.23 -16.79 -9.35
N ARG A 91 -18.21 -17.11 -10.14
CA ARG A 91 -17.27 -18.21 -9.82
C ARG A 91 -16.48 -17.94 -8.56
N THR A 92 -16.04 -16.71 -8.33
CA THR A 92 -15.29 -16.33 -7.14
C THR A 92 -16.14 -16.41 -5.87
N VAL A 93 -17.41 -15.97 -5.94
CA VAL A 93 -18.40 -16.17 -4.86
C VAL A 93 -18.57 -17.65 -4.56
N GLN A 94 -18.78 -18.48 -5.60
CA GLN A 94 -18.96 -19.92 -5.41
C GLN A 94 -17.71 -20.58 -4.78
N ALA A 95 -16.51 -20.18 -5.21
CA ALA A 95 -15.26 -20.67 -4.62
C ALA A 95 -15.15 -20.32 -3.13
N ALA A 96 -15.49 -19.07 -2.75
CA ALA A 96 -15.50 -18.65 -1.34
C ALA A 96 -16.51 -19.48 -0.51
N LEU A 97 -17.72 -19.74 -1.04
CA LEU A 97 -18.72 -20.59 -0.41
C LEU A 97 -18.26 -22.02 -0.24
N ASP A 98 -17.61 -22.58 -1.25
CA ASP A 98 -17.10 -23.94 -1.19
C ASP A 98 -15.97 -24.07 -0.15
N ILE A 99 -15.08 -23.10 -0.07
CA ILE A 99 -14.04 -23.03 0.98
C ILE A 99 -14.68 -22.99 2.37
N ALA A 100 -15.70 -22.13 2.58
CA ALA A 100 -16.38 -22.01 3.86
C ALA A 100 -16.96 -23.34 4.36
N ARG A 101 -17.43 -24.20 3.46
CA ARG A 101 -18.00 -25.52 3.83
C ARG A 101 -16.99 -26.46 4.49
N TYR A 102 -15.71 -26.33 4.15
CA TYR A 102 -14.64 -27.20 4.64
C TYR A 102 -13.79 -26.58 5.75
N THR A 103 -13.96 -25.29 6.02
CA THR A 103 -13.23 -24.59 7.09
C THR A 103 -13.82 -24.97 8.45
N SER A 104 -13.00 -25.05 9.49
CA SER A 104 -13.46 -25.27 10.85
C SER A 104 -14.32 -24.10 11.35
N PRO A 105 -15.41 -24.36 12.07
CA PRO A 105 -16.23 -23.28 12.61
C PRO A 105 -15.47 -22.47 13.66
N ASP A 106 -15.62 -21.16 13.62
CA ASP A 106 -15.11 -20.21 14.60
C ASP A 106 -16.27 -19.32 15.09
N PRO A 107 -16.64 -19.38 16.37
CA PRO A 107 -17.72 -18.57 16.90
C PRO A 107 -17.54 -17.04 16.72
N CYS A 108 -16.29 -16.61 16.45
CA CYS A 108 -15.97 -15.21 16.21
C CYS A 108 -15.95 -14.85 14.70
N ALA A 109 -16.24 -15.81 13.81
CA ALA A 109 -16.27 -15.56 12.37
C ALA A 109 -17.61 -14.94 11.98
N GLY A 110 -17.60 -13.74 11.41
CA GLY A 110 -18.80 -13.02 10.98
C GLY A 110 -18.46 -11.61 10.50
N VAL A 111 -19.43 -10.95 9.91
CA VAL A 111 -19.39 -9.52 9.62
C VAL A 111 -19.47 -8.76 10.95
N ALA A 112 -18.77 -7.63 11.05
CA ALA A 112 -18.84 -6.78 12.24
C ALA A 112 -20.27 -6.31 12.51
N ASP A 113 -20.63 -6.14 13.79
CA ASP A 113 -21.95 -5.66 14.20
C ASP A 113 -22.26 -4.31 13.55
N LYS A 114 -23.50 -4.11 13.15
CA LYS A 114 -23.91 -2.95 12.35
C LYS A 114 -23.61 -1.61 13.03
N GLU A 115 -23.69 -1.58 14.36
CA GLU A 115 -23.40 -0.40 15.18
C GLU A 115 -21.91 -0.01 15.19
N LEU A 116 -21.03 -0.92 14.79
CA LEU A 116 -19.60 -0.69 14.70
C LEU A 116 -19.14 -0.28 13.29
N LEU A 117 -20.06 -0.21 12.32
CA LEU A 117 -19.75 0.10 10.93
C LEU A 117 -19.81 1.60 10.68
N ALA A 118 -18.81 2.12 9.96
CA ALA A 118 -18.74 3.51 9.54
C ALA A 118 -19.52 3.72 8.23
N PHE A 119 -20.84 3.93 8.32
CA PHE A 119 -21.68 4.23 7.14
C PHE A 119 -21.39 5.62 6.55
N GLU A 120 -20.86 6.53 7.35
CA GLU A 120 -20.42 7.86 6.93
C GLU A 120 -18.92 7.95 7.17
N ALA A 121 -18.14 7.91 6.08
CA ALA A 121 -16.70 8.09 6.15
C ALA A 121 -16.34 9.58 6.02
N PRO A 122 -15.45 10.11 6.87
CA PRO A 122 -14.97 11.48 6.70
C PRO A 122 -14.12 11.58 5.41
N ASP A 123 -14.12 12.76 4.81
CA ASP A 123 -13.13 13.08 3.78
C ASP A 123 -11.75 13.19 4.44
N LEU A 124 -10.83 12.32 4.00
CA LEU A 124 -9.46 12.27 4.53
C LEU A 124 -8.46 13.01 3.63
N ASP A 125 -8.94 13.73 2.62
CA ASP A 125 -8.11 14.49 1.68
C ASP A 125 -6.95 13.68 1.09
N LEU A 126 -7.27 12.50 0.55
CA LEU A 126 -6.28 11.54 0.06
C LEU A 126 -6.00 11.61 -1.44
N PHE A 127 -6.78 12.39 -2.20
CA PHE A 127 -6.77 12.35 -3.66
C PHE A 127 -6.34 13.67 -4.28
N HIS A 128 -5.06 13.75 -4.68
CA HIS A 128 -4.41 14.90 -5.32
C HIS A 128 -3.82 14.48 -6.67
N PRO A 129 -4.66 14.33 -7.72
CA PRO A 129 -4.19 13.86 -9.02
C PRO A 129 -3.25 14.87 -9.67
N ALA A 130 -2.09 14.41 -10.09
CA ALA A 130 -1.11 15.17 -10.83
C ALA A 130 -0.83 14.51 -12.17
N GLU A 131 -0.60 15.32 -13.19
CA GLU A 131 -0.08 14.88 -14.47
C GLU A 131 1.45 14.91 -14.40
N VAL A 132 2.04 13.76 -14.65
CA VAL A 132 3.49 13.64 -14.78
C VAL A 132 3.76 12.86 -16.06
N SER A 133 4.42 13.50 -17.01
CA SER A 133 4.86 12.83 -18.23
C SER A 133 6.02 11.86 -17.93
N PRO A 134 6.25 10.85 -18.77
CA PRO A 134 7.42 9.99 -18.64
C PRO A 134 8.74 10.78 -18.59
N ASP A 135 8.86 11.80 -19.41
CA ASP A 135 10.08 12.62 -19.50
C ASP A 135 10.33 13.41 -18.19
N GLU A 136 9.29 14.00 -17.62
CA GLU A 136 9.37 14.67 -16.30
C GLU A 136 9.73 13.67 -15.18
N ALA A 137 9.15 12.47 -15.19
CA ALA A 137 9.46 11.43 -14.23
C ALA A 137 10.93 10.98 -14.34
N ILE A 138 11.43 10.82 -15.57
CA ILE A 138 12.84 10.50 -15.85
C ILE A 138 13.75 11.61 -15.35
N GLU A 139 13.41 12.87 -15.63
CA GLU A 139 14.19 14.02 -15.17
C GLU A 139 14.29 14.07 -13.64
N LEU A 140 13.16 13.91 -12.92
CA LEU A 140 13.14 13.88 -11.45
C LEU A 140 14.01 12.77 -10.88
N ALA A 141 13.88 11.55 -11.41
CA ALA A 141 14.66 10.40 -10.96
C ALA A 141 16.17 10.61 -11.22
N SER A 142 16.53 11.06 -12.43
CA SER A 142 17.92 11.30 -12.83
C SER A 142 18.56 12.42 -12.01
N ARG A 143 17.84 13.51 -11.71
CA ARG A 143 18.37 14.61 -10.88
C ARG A 143 18.66 14.15 -9.45
N ALA A 144 17.77 13.33 -8.85
CA ALA A 144 18.00 12.77 -7.52
C ALA A 144 19.25 11.87 -7.48
N GLU A 145 19.40 11.01 -8.46
CA GLU A 145 20.59 10.17 -8.60
C GLU A 145 21.88 10.99 -8.78
N GLN A 146 21.85 11.96 -9.69
CA GLN A 146 23.02 12.79 -9.97
C GLN A 146 23.45 13.64 -8.76
N ALA A 147 22.48 14.15 -7.99
CA ALA A 147 22.79 14.89 -6.77
C ALA A 147 23.48 13.99 -5.74
N ALA A 148 23.03 12.75 -5.58
CA ALA A 148 23.66 11.79 -4.70
C ALA A 148 25.10 11.45 -5.13
N LEU A 149 25.31 11.15 -6.41
CA LEU A 149 26.65 10.81 -6.96
C LEU A 149 27.66 11.96 -6.86
N LYS A 150 27.20 13.20 -6.94
CA LYS A 150 28.08 14.39 -6.87
C LYS A 150 28.40 14.82 -5.43
N ALA A 151 27.70 14.30 -4.43
CA ALA A 151 27.79 14.79 -3.06
C ALA A 151 29.14 14.50 -2.40
N ASP A 152 29.75 13.33 -2.66
CA ASP A 152 31.04 12.94 -2.10
C ASP A 152 31.76 11.92 -3.00
N LYS A 153 33.07 12.03 -3.11
CA LYS A 153 33.92 11.13 -3.91
C LYS A 153 33.96 9.67 -3.42
N ARG A 154 33.55 9.42 -2.18
CA ARG A 154 33.44 8.07 -1.60
C ARG A 154 32.19 7.33 -2.09
N ILE A 155 31.25 8.04 -2.69
CA ILE A 155 30.12 7.41 -3.36
C ILE A 155 30.63 6.83 -4.68
N SER A 156 30.83 5.52 -4.69
CA SER A 156 31.47 4.79 -5.78
C SER A 156 30.48 4.18 -6.77
N ASN A 157 29.21 4.00 -6.34
CA ASN A 157 28.20 3.33 -7.16
C ASN A 157 26.79 3.82 -6.82
N THR A 158 25.84 3.53 -7.71
CA THR A 158 24.41 3.84 -7.55
C THR A 158 23.55 2.64 -7.92
N GLU A 159 22.44 2.49 -7.22
CA GLU A 159 21.31 1.63 -7.65
C GLU A 159 20.25 2.44 -8.40
N GLY A 160 20.49 3.72 -8.60
CA GLY A 160 19.68 4.60 -9.40
C GLY A 160 18.79 5.56 -8.63
N GLY A 161 18.04 6.33 -9.42
CA GLY A 161 16.92 7.14 -8.98
C GLY A 161 15.61 6.51 -9.44
N SER A 162 14.53 6.71 -8.68
CA SER A 162 13.20 6.24 -9.08
C SER A 162 12.14 7.26 -8.74
N PHE A 163 11.19 7.43 -9.65
CA PHE A 163 9.98 8.22 -9.43
C PHE A 163 8.73 7.36 -9.65
N ASN A 164 7.76 7.47 -8.76
CA ASN A 164 6.50 6.76 -8.85
C ASN A 164 5.33 7.71 -8.61
N SER A 165 4.31 7.62 -9.45
CA SER A 165 3.08 8.38 -9.35
C SER A 165 1.89 7.48 -9.63
N HIS A 166 1.09 7.23 -8.60
CA HIS A 166 -0.04 6.30 -8.68
C HIS A 166 -1.30 6.93 -8.09
N TYR A 167 -2.44 6.58 -8.65
CA TYR A 167 -3.74 6.78 -8.03
C TYR A 167 -4.44 5.43 -7.84
N GLY A 168 -5.17 5.32 -6.74
CA GLY A 168 -5.87 4.11 -6.37
C GLY A 168 -7.32 4.39 -6.03
N ILE A 169 -8.18 3.43 -6.35
CA ILE A 169 -9.58 3.39 -5.97
C ILE A 169 -9.75 2.15 -5.11
N LYS A 170 -10.40 2.30 -3.96
CA LYS A 170 -10.80 1.19 -3.11
C LYS A 170 -12.28 1.27 -2.82
N VAL A 171 -12.94 0.13 -2.94
CA VAL A 171 -14.37 -0.02 -2.59
C VAL A 171 -14.46 -1.19 -1.62
N PHE A 172 -15.22 -1.00 -0.57
CA PHE A 172 -15.55 -2.03 0.41
C PHE A 172 -17.05 -2.04 0.63
N GLY A 173 -17.61 -3.22 0.71
CA GLY A 173 -19.01 -3.40 1.08
C GLY A 173 -19.23 -4.69 1.87
N ASN A 174 -20.35 -4.76 2.58
CA ASN A 174 -20.74 -5.93 3.35
C ASN A 174 -22.26 -6.18 3.31
N SER A 175 -22.67 -7.36 3.77
CA SER A 175 -24.08 -7.78 3.80
C SER A 175 -24.96 -6.98 4.77
N HIS A 176 -24.41 -6.11 5.64
CA HIS A 176 -25.16 -5.20 6.49
C HIS A 176 -25.57 -3.90 5.79
N GLY A 177 -25.31 -3.81 4.46
CA GLY A 177 -25.69 -2.66 3.64
C GLY A 177 -24.66 -1.54 3.59
N MET A 178 -23.46 -1.75 4.14
CA MET A 178 -22.35 -0.82 3.98
C MET A 178 -21.76 -0.95 2.58
N LEU A 179 -21.61 0.17 1.88
CA LEU A 179 -20.87 0.31 0.63
C LEU A 179 -20.14 1.64 0.68
N GLN A 180 -18.82 1.61 0.79
CA GLN A 180 -17.96 2.78 0.91
C GLN A 180 -16.83 2.70 -0.09
N SER A 181 -16.47 3.84 -0.65
CA SER A 181 -15.34 3.93 -1.59
C SER A 181 -14.52 5.18 -1.32
N TYR A 182 -13.25 5.11 -1.62
CA TYR A 182 -12.37 6.28 -1.62
C TYR A 182 -11.31 6.16 -2.71
N CYS A 183 -10.86 7.35 -3.15
CA CYS A 183 -9.74 7.49 -4.06
C CYS A 183 -8.53 8.01 -3.28
N SER A 184 -7.34 7.68 -3.74
CA SER A 184 -6.11 8.18 -3.14
C SER A 184 -5.02 8.29 -4.18
N THR A 185 -4.10 9.22 -3.97
CA THR A 185 -2.86 9.36 -4.73
C THR A 185 -1.66 9.02 -3.86
N ARG A 186 -0.58 8.63 -4.52
CA ARG A 186 0.71 8.40 -3.89
C ARG A 186 1.81 8.73 -4.88
N HIS A 187 2.66 9.66 -4.49
CA HIS A 187 3.85 10.04 -5.23
C HIS A 187 5.07 9.73 -4.38
N SER A 188 6.15 9.28 -5.00
CA SER A 188 7.42 9.06 -4.31
C SER A 188 8.59 9.32 -5.25
N LEU A 189 9.65 9.85 -4.70
CA LEU A 189 10.93 10.02 -5.35
C LEU A 189 11.99 9.34 -4.48
N SER A 190 12.92 8.61 -5.07
CA SER A 190 13.96 7.93 -4.29
C SER A 190 15.29 7.93 -5.02
N SER A 191 16.37 7.83 -4.24
CA SER A 191 17.69 7.52 -4.72
C SER A 191 18.37 6.55 -3.77
N CYS A 192 19.22 5.68 -4.30
CA CYS A 192 19.98 4.70 -3.54
C CYS A 192 21.41 4.67 -4.05
N VAL A 193 22.38 4.87 -3.15
CA VAL A 193 23.80 4.86 -3.51
C VAL A 193 24.63 3.97 -2.60
N ILE A 194 25.81 3.65 -3.07
CA ILE A 194 26.83 2.86 -2.37
C ILE A 194 28.07 3.74 -2.19
N ALA A 195 28.55 3.81 -0.96
CA ALA A 195 29.80 4.48 -0.61
C ALA A 195 30.86 3.45 -0.19
N GLU A 196 32.13 3.75 -0.50
CA GLU A 196 33.25 2.90 -0.18
C GLU A 196 34.39 3.73 0.45
N GLU A 197 34.94 3.22 1.56
CA GLU A 197 36.09 3.81 2.23
C GLU A 197 36.95 2.71 2.89
N ASN A 198 38.23 2.66 2.59
CA ASN A 198 39.20 1.70 3.16
C ASN A 198 38.78 0.22 3.04
N GLY A 199 38.04 -0.13 2.00
CA GLY A 199 37.53 -1.49 1.76
C GLY A 199 36.19 -1.80 2.46
N ASP A 200 35.66 -0.90 3.29
CA ASP A 200 34.29 -0.96 3.81
C ASP A 200 33.33 -0.38 2.77
N MET A 201 32.24 -1.08 2.52
CA MET A 201 31.20 -0.70 1.56
C MET A 201 29.85 -0.62 2.29
N GLU A 202 29.19 0.51 2.17
CA GLU A 202 27.89 0.76 2.79
C GLU A 202 26.90 1.30 1.77
N ARG A 203 25.62 0.97 1.98
CA ARG A 203 24.49 1.33 1.13
C ARG A 203 23.37 1.93 1.97
N ASP A 204 22.79 3.00 1.48
CA ASP A 204 21.53 3.55 2.03
C ASP A 204 20.73 4.28 0.95
N TYR A 205 19.54 4.74 1.31
CA TYR A 205 18.59 5.37 0.42
C TYR A 205 17.84 6.51 1.12
N ALA A 206 17.23 7.38 0.31
CA ALA A 206 16.22 8.34 0.75
C ALA A 206 14.99 8.23 -0.16
N TYR A 207 13.78 8.34 0.43
CA TYR A 207 12.54 8.17 -0.34
C TYR A 207 11.36 8.95 0.29
N PRO A 208 11.24 10.24 0.05
CA PRO A 208 10.04 10.97 0.42
C PRO A 208 8.81 10.39 -0.30
N ILE A 209 7.68 10.41 0.42
CA ILE A 209 6.37 9.98 -0.06
C ILE A 209 5.36 11.04 0.29
N GLY A 210 4.50 11.42 -0.67
CA GLY A 210 3.41 12.37 -0.48
C GLY A 210 2.11 11.94 -1.14
N ARG A 211 1.01 12.59 -0.75
CA ARG A 211 -0.28 12.49 -1.42
C ARG A 211 -0.38 13.48 -2.57
N ALA A 212 0.16 14.66 -2.41
CA ALA A 212 0.36 15.63 -3.48
C ALA A 212 1.83 15.58 -3.94
N ILE A 213 2.07 15.86 -5.22
CA ILE A 213 3.43 15.89 -5.76
C ILE A 213 4.24 17.04 -5.16
N ASP A 214 3.57 18.14 -4.85
CA ASP A 214 4.17 19.32 -4.25
C ASP A 214 4.63 19.12 -2.79
N ASP A 215 4.19 18.04 -2.15
CA ASP A 215 4.64 17.63 -0.81
C ASP A 215 5.99 16.90 -0.84
N LEU A 216 6.47 16.52 -2.02
CA LEU A 216 7.76 15.84 -2.15
C LEU A 216 8.91 16.86 -2.00
N GLN A 217 9.97 16.43 -1.34
CA GLN A 217 11.23 17.15 -1.34
C GLN A 217 11.83 17.20 -2.76
N SER A 218 12.65 18.22 -3.01
CA SER A 218 13.32 18.38 -4.30
C SER A 218 14.21 17.18 -4.63
N PRO A 219 14.44 16.87 -5.91
CA PRO A 219 15.36 15.80 -6.31
C PRO A 219 16.77 15.98 -5.73
N GLU A 220 17.25 17.22 -5.64
CA GLU A 220 18.55 17.53 -5.06
C GLU A 220 18.59 17.16 -3.57
N TRP A 221 17.56 17.54 -2.80
CA TRP A 221 17.48 17.17 -1.40
C TRP A 221 17.47 15.64 -1.21
N VAL A 222 16.71 14.90 -2.06
CA VAL A 222 16.66 13.44 -1.99
C VAL A 222 18.03 12.83 -2.23
N GLY A 223 18.76 13.32 -3.22
CA GLY A 223 20.11 12.85 -3.52
C GLY A 223 21.11 13.17 -2.40
N GLU A 224 21.12 14.40 -1.90
CA GLU A 224 21.99 14.84 -0.81
C GLU A 224 21.70 14.08 0.49
N GLU A 225 20.45 13.87 0.83
CA GLU A 225 20.06 13.10 2.02
C GLU A 225 20.44 11.62 1.88
N CYS A 226 20.26 11.03 0.69
CA CYS A 226 20.70 9.68 0.39
C CYS A 226 22.21 9.53 0.61
N ALA A 227 23.00 10.46 0.05
CA ALA A 227 24.45 10.50 0.21
C ALA A 227 24.86 10.66 1.69
N ARG A 228 24.28 11.61 2.40
CA ARG A 228 24.53 11.85 3.83
C ARG A 228 24.28 10.59 4.66
N ARG A 229 23.16 9.89 4.42
CA ARG A 229 22.80 8.65 5.12
C ARG A 229 23.82 7.55 4.84
N THR A 230 24.15 7.33 3.57
CA THR A 230 25.12 6.30 3.16
C THR A 230 26.49 6.54 3.77
N LEU A 231 26.99 7.78 3.69
CA LEU A 231 28.29 8.15 4.26
C LEU A 231 28.32 8.03 5.78
N SER A 232 27.21 8.28 6.48
CA SER A 232 27.15 8.14 7.93
C SER A 232 27.27 6.70 8.42
N ARG A 233 27.15 5.72 7.53
CA ARG A 233 27.29 4.29 7.84
C ARG A 233 28.70 3.76 7.68
N LEU A 234 29.58 4.50 6.99
CA LEU A 234 30.98 4.12 6.80
C LEU A 234 31.73 4.03 8.15
N ALA A 235 32.74 3.18 8.19
CA ALA A 235 33.54 2.87 9.37
C ALA A 235 32.70 2.39 10.58
N PRO A 236 31.89 1.33 10.43
CA PRO A 236 31.06 0.81 11.50
C PRO A 236 31.91 0.30 12.66
N ARG A 237 31.43 0.52 13.89
CA ARG A 237 32.12 0.06 15.11
C ARG A 237 31.32 -1.04 15.80
N LYS A 238 32.00 -2.10 16.23
CA LYS A 238 31.41 -3.11 17.09
C LYS A 238 31.28 -2.57 18.50
N LEU A 239 30.09 -2.65 19.05
CA LEU A 239 29.83 -2.35 20.46
C LEU A 239 29.92 -3.62 21.30
N SER A 240 30.43 -3.51 22.53
CA SER A 240 30.35 -4.59 23.49
C SER A 240 28.90 -4.86 23.90
N THR A 241 28.60 -6.07 24.39
CA THR A 241 27.30 -6.38 24.96
C THR A 241 27.00 -5.44 26.12
N MET A 242 25.90 -4.70 26.03
CA MET A 242 25.50 -3.72 27.02
C MET A 242 23.97 -3.66 27.17
N LYS A 243 23.51 -3.10 28.28
CA LYS A 243 22.13 -2.71 28.47
C LYS A 243 22.04 -1.18 28.37
N ALA A 244 21.32 -0.69 27.38
CA ALA A 244 21.21 0.74 27.10
C ALA A 244 19.78 1.12 26.69
N PRO A 245 19.35 2.37 26.90
CA PRO A 245 18.16 2.91 26.27
C PRO A 245 18.33 2.92 24.73
N VAL A 246 17.26 2.60 24.01
CA VAL A 246 17.23 2.59 22.54
C VAL A 246 16.22 3.59 22.05
N ILE A 247 16.64 4.48 21.15
CA ILE A 247 15.76 5.41 20.45
C ILE A 247 15.60 4.88 19.02
N PHE A 248 14.36 4.59 18.63
CA PHE A 248 14.03 4.22 17.27
C PHE A 248 13.73 5.47 16.46
N ALA A 249 14.40 5.63 15.32
CA ALA A 249 14.05 6.68 14.37
C ALA A 249 12.58 6.51 13.91
N ASN A 250 11.89 7.63 13.64
CA ASN A 250 10.47 7.63 13.29
C ASN A 250 10.14 6.70 12.12
N GLU A 251 10.97 6.64 11.11
CA GLU A 251 10.80 5.80 9.91
C GLU A 251 10.84 4.29 10.22
N VAL A 252 11.59 3.86 11.23
CA VAL A 252 11.67 2.44 11.62
C VAL A 252 10.77 2.13 12.82
N ALA A 253 10.35 3.13 13.59
CA ALA A 253 9.48 2.94 14.75
C ALA A 253 8.12 2.33 14.38
N THR A 254 7.61 2.61 13.18
CA THR A 254 6.39 2.00 12.64
C THR A 254 6.49 0.47 12.56
N GLY A 255 7.69 -0.09 12.36
CA GLY A 255 7.93 -1.53 12.34
C GLY A 255 7.59 -2.21 13.66
N LEU A 256 7.76 -1.53 14.81
CA LEU A 256 7.36 -2.05 16.12
C LEU A 256 5.85 -2.29 16.19
N PHE A 257 5.06 -1.34 15.69
CA PHE A 257 3.60 -1.48 15.62
C PHE A 257 3.20 -2.54 14.57
N GLY A 258 3.94 -2.65 13.47
CA GLY A 258 3.75 -3.71 12.48
C GLY A 258 3.90 -5.11 13.11
N HIS A 259 4.92 -5.33 13.90
CA HIS A 259 5.10 -6.59 14.65
C HIS A 259 3.97 -6.84 15.64
N LEU A 260 3.52 -5.80 16.37
CA LEU A 260 2.40 -5.93 17.29
C LEU A 260 1.12 -6.39 16.57
N VAL A 261 0.83 -5.81 15.40
CA VAL A 261 -0.35 -6.17 14.58
C VAL A 261 -0.24 -7.60 14.03
N ILE A 262 0.95 -8.02 13.57
CA ILE A 262 1.17 -9.37 13.02
C ILE A 262 1.07 -10.43 14.11
N VAL A 263 1.64 -10.19 15.28
CA VAL A 263 1.62 -11.14 16.42
C VAL A 263 0.24 -11.22 17.06
N ASN A 264 -0.53 -10.12 17.00
CA ASN A 264 -1.90 -10.04 17.49
C ASN A 264 -2.86 -9.78 16.32
N PRO A 265 -3.07 -10.75 15.41
CA PRO A 265 -4.05 -10.57 14.36
C PRO A 265 -5.43 -10.28 14.99
N PRO A 266 -6.31 -9.53 14.34
CA PRO A 266 -7.60 -9.10 14.90
C PRO A 266 -8.40 -10.22 15.56
N SER A 267 -8.34 -11.45 15.02
CA SER A 267 -8.96 -12.65 15.61
C SER A 267 -8.34 -13.05 16.95
N CYS A 268 -7.02 -12.90 17.15
CA CYS A 268 -6.36 -13.20 18.42
C CYS A 268 -6.58 -12.08 19.46
N LEU A 269 -6.57 -10.82 19.03
CA LEU A 269 -6.85 -9.68 19.89
C LEU A 269 -8.29 -9.73 20.42
N MET A 270 -9.27 -10.03 19.57
CA MET A 270 -10.67 -10.26 19.93
C MET A 270 -10.82 -11.41 20.92
N ARG A 271 -10.12 -12.52 20.72
CA ARG A 271 -10.12 -13.66 21.65
C ARG A 271 -9.50 -13.31 22.99
N TRP A 272 -8.44 -12.51 23.02
CA TRP A 272 -7.80 -12.05 24.25
C TRP A 272 -8.71 -11.10 25.03
N VAL A 273 -9.28 -10.10 24.37
CA VAL A 273 -10.25 -9.17 24.96
C VAL A 273 -11.49 -9.91 25.48
N ALA A 274 -12.06 -10.82 24.69
CA ALA A 274 -13.22 -11.61 25.10
C ALA A 274 -12.94 -12.54 26.29
N ARG A 275 -11.72 -13.04 26.44
CA ARG A 275 -11.31 -13.81 27.63
C ARG A 275 -11.12 -12.91 28.84
N SER A 276 -10.51 -11.74 28.67
CA SER A 276 -10.31 -10.78 29.76
C SER A 276 -11.63 -10.22 30.29
N CYS A 277 -12.65 -10.04 29.44
CA CYS A 277 -13.99 -9.61 29.84
C CYS A 277 -14.82 -10.71 30.55
N ARG A 278 -14.46 -11.99 30.41
CA ARG A 278 -15.15 -13.10 31.09
C ARG A 278 -14.54 -13.47 32.45
N SER A 279 -13.38 -12.94 32.78
CA SER A 279 -12.67 -13.17 34.04
C SER A 279 -12.78 -12.01 35.04
N GLY A 280 -13.60 -11.02 34.78
CA GLY A 280 -14.09 -9.97 35.69
C GLY A 280 -15.58 -10.13 35.85
#